data_04106fb0a8eb13363445992fb7965b63
#
_entry.id   04106fb0a8eb13363445992fb7965b63
#
_cell.length_a   1.000
_cell.length_b   1.000
_cell.length_c   1.000
_cell.angle_alpha   90.00
_cell.angle_beta   90.00
_cell.angle_gamma   90.00
#
_symmetry.space_group_name_H-M   'P 1'
#
loop_
_entity.id
_entity.type
_entity.pdbx_description
1 polymer ?
#
loop_
_entity_poly.entity_id
_entity_poly.type
_entity_poly.pdbx_seq_one_letter_code
_entity_poly.pdbx_strand_id
1 'polypeptide(L)'
;MSRELIEDRGAQRRFESPIIQVVSSRDGKTLAALTADGEIVLVPRSELRNSDAWTVVPVHDGALCLAQDCSENAFLSGGEDGKLVRISADGTTEILHDGRRWIECVASTPTHLAFSSGKQLEVRNAAGRETLKTLEHPSTVTGIVFDTKGKRIAASHYNGASLWFVQAKVDNVRPYEWKGSHIGIAIHPGGDALVTSMQENDLHGWRLADGHNMRMSGYPKQVKSMAFTRNGRWLATSGADSIVLWPFFGGGPMGKPPIEIARLPGFFVSAVCPNPKEDIVAGGFEDGTLLLAEIGGGDQRVLPVCTGQTDNGARGRVTSIAFTPQGGALIFGTEEGTLGTVDLSAAS
;
A
#
# COMPACT_ATOMS: atom_id res chain seq x y z
N MET A 1 23.00 2.90 23.07
CA MET A 1 21.82 2.78 22.23
C MET A 1 22.28 2.93 20.80
N SER A 2 21.92 2.05 19.89
CA SER A 2 22.22 2.25 18.47
C SER A 2 21.38 3.46 18.01
N ARG A 3 22.02 4.38 17.33
CA ARG A 3 21.38 5.58 16.78
C ARG A 3 20.32 5.16 15.77
N GLU A 4 19.15 5.80 15.80
CA GLU A 4 18.06 5.50 14.86
C GLU A 4 18.44 5.95 13.44
N LEU A 5 18.07 5.19 12.42
CA LEU A 5 18.39 5.55 11.02
C LEU A 5 17.82 6.91 10.62
N ILE A 6 16.65 7.27 11.15
CA ILE A 6 16.01 8.56 10.83
C ILE A 6 16.83 9.76 11.30
N GLU A 7 17.55 9.62 12.42
CA GLU A 7 18.43 10.68 12.96
C GLU A 7 19.67 10.90 12.09
N ASP A 8 20.24 9.82 11.56
CA ASP A 8 21.48 9.89 10.79
C ASP A 8 21.23 10.16 9.30
N ARG A 9 20.13 9.65 8.73
CA ARG A 9 19.91 9.54 7.30
C ARG A 9 18.53 9.98 6.84
N GLY A 10 17.74 10.64 7.70
CA GLY A 10 16.37 10.99 7.40
C GLY A 10 15.98 12.39 7.85
N ALA A 11 14.72 12.70 7.68
CA ALA A 11 14.03 13.84 8.26
C ALA A 11 12.61 13.44 8.62
N GLN A 12 11.99 14.21 9.51
CA GLN A 12 10.59 14.07 9.87
C GLN A 12 9.94 15.44 10.04
N ARG A 13 8.64 15.50 9.73
CA ARG A 13 7.80 16.68 9.95
C ARG A 13 6.45 16.22 10.50
N ARG A 14 5.93 16.97 11.48
CA ARG A 14 4.60 16.71 12.05
C ARG A 14 3.58 17.64 11.41
N PHE A 15 2.48 17.06 10.98
CA PHE A 15 1.28 17.71 10.45
C PHE A 15 0.18 17.62 11.51
N GLU A 16 -0.79 18.51 11.45
CA GLU A 16 -1.94 18.50 12.38
C GLU A 16 -2.90 17.35 12.07
N SER A 17 -2.96 16.92 10.81
CA SER A 17 -3.82 15.85 10.33
C SER A 17 -3.07 14.51 10.20
N PRO A 18 -3.73 13.36 10.45
CA PRO A 18 -3.15 12.04 10.22
C PRO A 18 -2.59 11.86 8.82
N ILE A 19 -1.45 11.19 8.68
CA ILE A 19 -0.98 10.70 7.37
C ILE A 19 -1.69 9.37 7.10
N ILE A 20 -2.53 9.31 6.09
CA ILE A 20 -3.32 8.11 5.78
C ILE A 20 -2.64 7.18 4.79
N GLN A 21 -1.87 7.71 3.85
CA GLN A 21 -1.16 6.91 2.85
C GLN A 21 0.10 7.59 2.34
N VAL A 22 1.12 6.79 2.02
CA VAL A 22 2.35 7.26 1.39
C VAL A 22 2.66 6.39 0.17
N VAL A 23 3.24 7.00 -0.87
CA VAL A 23 3.67 6.30 -2.10
C VAL A 23 4.93 6.93 -2.67
N SER A 24 5.63 6.21 -3.55
CA SER A 24 6.71 6.75 -4.38
C SER A 24 6.24 6.94 -5.82
N SER A 25 6.75 7.93 -6.53
CA SER A 25 6.60 8.02 -7.98
C SER A 25 7.24 6.81 -8.69
N ARG A 26 6.84 6.53 -9.93
CA ARG A 26 7.38 5.38 -10.69
C ARG A 26 8.86 5.50 -10.98
N ASP A 27 9.36 6.71 -11.23
CA ASP A 27 10.79 6.98 -11.41
C ASP A 27 11.59 7.02 -10.09
N GLY A 28 10.88 7.06 -8.94
CA GLY A 28 11.47 7.11 -7.61
C GLY A 28 12.13 8.46 -7.27
N LYS A 29 11.86 9.52 -8.03
CA LYS A 29 12.44 10.85 -7.79
C LYS A 29 11.62 11.70 -6.83
N THR A 30 10.35 11.35 -6.61
CA THR A 30 9.46 12.03 -5.68
C THR A 30 8.70 11.01 -4.85
N LEU A 31 8.55 11.30 -3.58
CA LEU A 31 7.68 10.58 -2.66
C LEU A 31 6.49 11.47 -2.34
N ALA A 32 5.33 10.88 -2.06
CA ALA A 32 4.15 11.63 -1.70
C ALA A 32 3.47 11.03 -0.46
N ALA A 33 2.90 11.90 0.36
CA ALA A 33 2.06 11.54 1.48
C ALA A 33 0.72 12.24 1.37
N LEU A 34 -0.35 11.56 1.76
CA LEU A 34 -1.71 12.08 1.81
C LEU A 34 -2.13 12.23 3.26
N THR A 35 -2.57 13.42 3.63
CA THR A 35 -3.17 13.71 4.93
C THR A 35 -4.68 13.45 4.91
N ALA A 36 -5.29 13.20 6.04
CA ALA A 36 -6.72 12.90 6.12
C ALA A 36 -7.61 14.10 5.72
N ASP A 37 -7.15 15.32 5.93
CA ASP A 37 -7.84 16.55 5.56
C ASP A 37 -7.67 16.95 4.08
N GLY A 38 -6.90 16.19 3.30
CA GLY A 38 -6.85 16.33 1.84
C GLY A 38 -5.65 17.05 1.28
N GLU A 39 -4.58 17.21 2.05
CA GLU A 39 -3.31 17.74 1.56
C GLU A 39 -2.40 16.62 1.04
N ILE A 40 -1.67 16.90 -0.04
CA ILE A 40 -0.57 16.08 -0.54
C ILE A 40 0.75 16.74 -0.17
N VAL A 41 1.62 16.00 0.50
CA VAL A 41 2.99 16.41 0.79
C VAL A 41 3.92 15.77 -0.23
N LEU A 42 4.58 16.58 -1.05
CA LEU A 42 5.54 16.13 -2.05
C LEU A 42 6.96 16.25 -1.49
N VAL A 43 7.70 15.16 -1.54
CA VAL A 43 9.06 15.03 -1.02
C VAL A 43 10.01 14.67 -2.17
N PRO A 44 10.79 15.60 -2.70
CA PRO A 44 11.83 15.27 -3.67
C PRO A 44 12.88 14.33 -3.06
N ARG A 45 13.34 13.35 -3.81
CA ARG A 45 14.36 12.41 -3.32
C ARG A 45 15.66 13.08 -2.92
N SER A 46 16.01 14.24 -3.50
CA SER A 46 17.15 15.06 -3.10
C SER A 46 16.99 15.68 -1.70
N GLU A 47 15.74 15.78 -1.21
CA GLU A 47 15.37 16.49 0.01
C GLU A 47 14.92 15.54 1.14
N LEU A 48 15.32 14.27 1.12
CA LEU A 48 14.95 13.29 2.16
C LEU A 48 15.43 13.67 3.57
N ARG A 49 16.44 14.54 3.68
CA ARG A 49 17.01 14.99 4.96
C ARG A 49 16.67 16.44 5.30
N ASN A 50 15.81 17.06 4.50
CA ASN A 50 15.44 18.47 4.64
C ASN A 50 13.91 18.63 4.57
N SER A 51 13.23 18.49 5.71
CA SER A 51 11.77 18.57 5.79
C SER A 51 11.20 19.95 5.45
N ASP A 52 11.99 21.01 5.49
CA ASP A 52 11.54 22.36 5.17
C ASP A 52 11.36 22.56 3.65
N ALA A 53 12.01 21.71 2.84
CA ALA A 53 11.88 21.71 1.38
C ALA A 53 10.67 20.91 0.88
N TRP A 54 9.89 20.28 1.77
CA TRP A 54 8.70 19.50 1.37
C TRP A 54 7.54 20.43 1.02
N THR A 55 6.98 20.23 -0.16
CA THR A 55 5.87 21.05 -0.67
C THR A 55 4.53 20.46 -0.25
N VAL A 56 3.62 21.29 0.26
CA VAL A 56 2.26 20.91 0.63
C VAL A 56 1.30 21.48 -0.42
N VAL A 57 0.43 20.63 -0.95
CA VAL A 57 -0.55 20.96 -1.99
C VAL A 57 -1.95 20.57 -1.50
N PRO A 58 -2.89 21.51 -1.33
CA PRO A 58 -4.27 21.18 -1.01
C PRO A 58 -4.95 20.57 -2.26
N VAL A 59 -5.62 19.43 -2.09
CA VAL A 59 -6.18 18.65 -3.20
C VAL A 59 -7.64 18.29 -3.00
N HIS A 60 -8.03 17.86 -1.79
CA HIS A 60 -9.37 17.40 -1.46
C HIS A 60 -9.96 18.11 -0.24
N ASP A 61 -11.28 18.02 -0.10
CA ASP A 61 -11.99 18.26 1.14
C ASP A 61 -12.31 16.90 1.77
N GLY A 62 -11.31 16.34 2.52
CA GLY A 62 -11.30 14.96 2.99
C GLY A 62 -10.75 13.96 1.96
N ALA A 63 -9.64 13.32 2.28
CA ALA A 63 -8.95 12.38 1.39
C ALA A 63 -9.17 10.92 1.80
N LEU A 64 -9.15 10.00 0.81
CA LEU A 64 -9.39 8.58 1.04
C LEU A 64 -8.27 7.68 0.53
N CYS A 65 -7.67 7.99 -0.62
CA CYS A 65 -6.66 7.12 -1.22
C CYS A 65 -5.64 7.87 -2.07
N LEU A 66 -4.44 7.28 -2.17
CA LEU A 66 -3.31 7.78 -2.94
C LEU A 66 -2.66 6.63 -3.70
N ALA A 67 -2.29 6.82 -4.96
CA ALA A 67 -1.56 5.84 -5.76
C ALA A 67 -0.54 6.52 -6.68
N GLN A 68 0.38 5.72 -7.22
CA GLN A 68 1.20 6.16 -8.36
C GLN A 68 0.31 6.48 -9.56
N ASP A 69 0.65 7.49 -10.34
CA ASP A 69 0.02 7.73 -11.64
C ASP A 69 0.56 6.77 -12.73
N CYS A 70 -0.05 6.80 -13.90
CA CYS A 70 0.46 6.15 -15.12
C CYS A 70 1.79 6.76 -15.58
N SER A 71 1.94 8.07 -15.43
CA SER A 71 3.19 8.79 -15.72
C SER A 71 4.28 8.49 -14.67
N GLU A 72 5.52 8.77 -15.01
CA GLU A 72 6.66 8.42 -14.16
C GLU A 72 6.76 9.28 -12.89
N ASN A 73 6.28 10.54 -12.92
CA ASN A 73 6.54 11.55 -11.89
C ASN A 73 5.27 12.22 -11.35
N ALA A 74 4.15 11.49 -11.30
CA ALA A 74 2.89 11.99 -10.76
C ALA A 74 2.19 10.95 -9.89
N PHE A 75 1.11 11.39 -9.26
CA PHE A 75 0.29 10.63 -8.32
C PHE A 75 -1.19 10.78 -8.67
N LEU A 76 -2.01 9.85 -8.20
CA LEU A 76 -3.46 9.88 -8.27
C LEU A 76 -4.03 9.86 -6.86
N SER A 77 -4.96 10.74 -6.56
CA SER A 77 -5.64 10.79 -5.27
C SER A 77 -7.15 10.82 -5.44
N GLY A 78 -7.86 10.11 -4.58
CA GLY A 78 -9.31 10.12 -4.47
C GLY A 78 -9.78 10.63 -3.12
N GLY A 79 -10.90 11.35 -3.09
CA GLY A 79 -11.43 11.99 -1.89
C GLY A 79 -12.92 11.77 -1.65
N GLU A 80 -13.38 12.21 -0.48
CA GLU A 80 -14.79 12.27 -0.08
C GLU A 80 -15.59 13.28 -0.92
N ASP A 81 -14.90 14.25 -1.50
CA ASP A 81 -15.43 15.24 -2.43
C ASP A 81 -15.86 14.66 -3.80
N GLY A 82 -15.61 13.35 -4.01
CA GLY A 82 -15.94 12.64 -5.25
C GLY A 82 -15.00 12.90 -6.41
N LYS A 83 -13.86 13.54 -6.16
CA LYS A 83 -12.88 13.84 -7.19
C LYS A 83 -11.79 12.79 -7.26
N LEU A 84 -11.36 12.49 -8.50
CA LEU A 84 -10.10 11.87 -8.81
C LEU A 84 -9.16 12.94 -9.34
N VAL A 85 -8.06 13.17 -8.66
CA VAL A 85 -7.10 14.22 -9.00
C VAL A 85 -5.74 13.60 -9.32
N ARG A 86 -5.12 14.09 -10.40
CA ARG A 86 -3.71 13.84 -10.71
C ARG A 86 -2.87 14.96 -10.12
N ILE A 87 -1.77 14.62 -9.47
CA ILE A 87 -0.84 15.57 -8.86
C ILE A 87 0.54 15.29 -9.43
N SER A 88 1.11 16.26 -10.13
CA SER A 88 2.48 16.19 -10.66
C SER A 88 3.52 16.48 -9.57
N ALA A 89 4.75 16.03 -9.77
CA ALA A 89 5.84 16.24 -8.81
C ALA A 89 6.18 17.74 -8.56
N ASP A 90 5.77 18.64 -9.47
CA ASP A 90 5.90 20.09 -9.31
C ASP A 90 4.72 20.74 -8.54
N GLY A 91 3.76 19.94 -8.09
CA GLY A 91 2.58 20.41 -7.37
C GLY A 91 1.39 20.82 -8.26
N THR A 92 1.52 20.72 -9.58
CA THR A 92 0.38 20.98 -10.49
C THR A 92 -0.67 19.89 -10.34
N THR A 93 -1.96 20.29 -10.29
CA THR A 93 -3.09 19.39 -10.16
C THR A 93 -4.00 19.41 -11.39
N GLU A 94 -4.57 18.23 -11.74
CA GLU A 94 -5.56 18.05 -12.80
C GLU A 94 -6.71 17.19 -12.27
N ILE A 95 -7.95 17.68 -12.34
CA ILE A 95 -9.15 16.89 -11.99
C ILE A 95 -9.47 15.98 -13.18
N LEU A 96 -9.37 14.66 -12.97
CA LEU A 96 -9.68 13.63 -13.96
C LEU A 96 -11.13 13.17 -13.90
N HIS A 97 -11.74 13.23 -12.71
CA HIS A 97 -13.14 12.92 -12.46
C HIS A 97 -13.69 13.85 -11.38
N ASP A 98 -14.93 14.28 -11.56
CA ASP A 98 -15.68 15.09 -10.59
C ASP A 98 -17.09 14.50 -10.49
N GLY A 99 -17.34 13.74 -9.42
CA GLY A 99 -18.58 13.02 -9.18
C GLY A 99 -19.21 13.37 -7.84
N ARG A 100 -20.28 12.66 -7.50
CA ARG A 100 -21.01 12.88 -6.24
C ARG A 100 -20.70 11.84 -5.17
N ARG A 101 -20.02 10.76 -5.53
CA ARG A 101 -19.70 9.65 -4.62
C ARG A 101 -18.21 9.65 -4.33
N TRP A 102 -17.87 9.26 -3.15
CA TRP A 102 -16.50 9.07 -2.71
C TRP A 102 -15.68 8.22 -3.68
N ILE A 103 -14.42 8.58 -3.85
CA ILE A 103 -13.43 7.80 -4.57
C ILE A 103 -12.56 7.09 -3.53
N GLU A 104 -12.91 5.84 -3.23
CA GLU A 104 -12.33 5.08 -2.10
C GLU A 104 -11.06 4.31 -2.47
N CYS A 105 -10.92 3.94 -3.74
CA CYS A 105 -9.76 3.18 -4.22
C CYS A 105 -9.26 3.71 -5.54
N VAL A 106 -7.93 3.80 -5.68
CA VAL A 106 -7.25 4.18 -6.92
C VAL A 106 -6.10 3.21 -7.15
N ALA A 107 -5.90 2.79 -8.38
CA ALA A 107 -4.75 1.99 -8.81
C ALA A 107 -4.34 2.36 -10.23
N SER A 108 -3.08 2.13 -10.58
CA SER A 108 -2.59 2.39 -11.94
C SER A 108 -1.53 1.40 -12.39
N THR A 109 -1.38 1.34 -13.69
CA THR A 109 -0.25 0.78 -14.43
C THR A 109 0.34 1.87 -15.32
N PRO A 110 1.44 1.69 -16.03
CA PRO A 110 1.91 2.69 -17.00
C PRO A 110 0.91 3.02 -18.12
N THR A 111 -0.08 2.17 -18.36
CA THR A 111 -1.02 2.29 -19.49
C THR A 111 -2.48 2.52 -19.10
N HIS A 112 -2.85 2.22 -17.87
CA HIS A 112 -4.23 2.30 -17.39
C HIS A 112 -4.28 2.82 -15.96
N LEU A 113 -5.27 3.64 -15.66
CA LEU A 113 -5.67 3.95 -14.29
C LEU A 113 -7.06 3.38 -14.01
N ALA A 114 -7.36 3.13 -12.76
CA ALA A 114 -8.66 2.69 -12.31
C ALA A 114 -9.00 3.31 -10.95
N PHE A 115 -10.29 3.54 -10.72
CA PHE A 115 -10.80 4.03 -9.46
C PHE A 115 -12.18 3.44 -9.16
N SER A 116 -12.51 3.35 -7.88
CA SER A 116 -13.84 2.89 -7.45
C SER A 116 -14.70 4.04 -6.96
N SER A 117 -15.99 3.95 -7.20
CA SER A 117 -17.02 4.84 -6.67
C SER A 117 -18.24 4.01 -6.26
N GLY A 118 -18.32 3.65 -4.99
CA GLY A 118 -19.30 2.71 -4.47
C GLY A 118 -19.16 1.32 -5.10
N LYS A 119 -20.17 0.85 -5.85
CA LYS A 119 -20.15 -0.46 -6.51
C LYS A 119 -19.49 -0.47 -7.89
N GLN A 120 -19.16 0.68 -8.42
CA GLN A 120 -18.58 0.83 -9.74
C GLN A 120 -17.06 0.91 -9.67
N LEU A 121 -16.40 0.24 -10.59
CA LEU A 121 -14.98 0.35 -10.88
C LEU A 121 -14.83 0.84 -12.31
N GLU A 122 -14.26 2.03 -12.49
CA GLU A 122 -13.88 2.53 -13.81
C GLU A 122 -12.42 2.22 -14.11
N VAL A 123 -12.17 1.79 -15.35
CA VAL A 123 -10.82 1.69 -15.93
C VAL A 123 -10.71 2.70 -17.06
N ARG A 124 -9.69 3.53 -17.02
CA ARG A 124 -9.41 4.57 -18.02
C ARG A 124 -8.05 4.39 -18.67
N ASN A 125 -7.85 5.05 -19.82
CA ASN A 125 -6.54 5.16 -20.44
C ASN A 125 -5.55 5.93 -19.54
N ALA A 126 -4.26 5.90 -19.87
CA ALA A 126 -3.23 6.57 -19.07
C ALA A 126 -3.44 8.11 -18.93
N ALA A 127 -4.05 8.75 -19.93
CA ALA A 127 -4.40 10.17 -19.84
C ALA A 127 -5.54 10.44 -18.85
N GLY A 128 -6.31 9.42 -18.45
CA GLY A 128 -7.44 9.54 -17.54
C GLY A 128 -8.70 10.13 -18.15
N ARG A 129 -8.72 10.39 -19.48
CA ARG A 129 -9.81 11.09 -20.18
C ARG A 129 -10.80 10.17 -20.86
N GLU A 130 -10.39 8.96 -21.21
CA GLU A 130 -11.22 7.97 -21.90
C GLU A 130 -11.53 6.82 -20.96
N THR A 131 -12.83 6.57 -20.72
CA THR A 131 -13.32 5.41 -19.99
C THR A 131 -13.30 4.19 -20.92
N LEU A 132 -12.48 3.20 -20.58
CA LEU A 132 -12.34 1.96 -21.30
C LEU A 132 -13.34 0.92 -20.82
N LYS A 133 -13.61 0.92 -19.49
CA LYS A 133 -14.55 -0.01 -18.86
C LYS A 133 -15.24 0.64 -17.67
N THR A 134 -16.50 0.24 -17.46
CA THR A 134 -17.27 0.49 -16.26
C THR A 134 -17.78 -0.87 -15.75
N LEU A 135 -17.24 -1.33 -14.62
CA LEU A 135 -17.43 -2.66 -14.09
C LEU A 135 -18.26 -2.61 -12.82
N GLU A 136 -19.40 -3.28 -12.82
CA GLU A 136 -20.32 -3.34 -11.69
C GLU A 136 -19.99 -4.51 -10.75
N HIS A 137 -20.12 -4.26 -9.45
CA HIS A 137 -19.87 -5.25 -8.40
C HIS A 137 -21.11 -5.46 -7.51
N PRO A 138 -21.22 -6.61 -6.82
CA PRO A 138 -22.37 -6.92 -5.98
C PRO A 138 -22.56 -5.95 -4.81
N SER A 139 -21.48 -5.40 -4.28
CA SER A 139 -21.45 -4.43 -3.19
C SER A 139 -20.36 -3.39 -3.41
N THR A 140 -20.19 -2.47 -2.46
CA THR A 140 -19.12 -1.47 -2.48
C THR A 140 -17.76 -2.13 -2.67
N VAL A 141 -16.97 -1.58 -3.59
CA VAL A 141 -15.59 -1.98 -3.85
C VAL A 141 -14.70 -1.42 -2.72
N THR A 142 -13.98 -2.28 -2.04
CA THR A 142 -13.18 -1.94 -0.85
C THR A 142 -11.67 -1.97 -1.09
N GLY A 143 -11.25 -2.49 -2.24
CA GLY A 143 -9.87 -2.53 -2.68
C GLY A 143 -9.77 -2.90 -4.14
N ILE A 144 -8.79 -2.35 -4.85
CA ILE A 144 -8.52 -2.64 -6.26
C ILE A 144 -7.03 -2.86 -6.48
N VAL A 145 -6.70 -3.77 -7.41
CA VAL A 145 -5.30 -4.05 -7.76
C VAL A 145 -5.20 -4.53 -9.21
N PHE A 146 -4.24 -4.01 -9.96
CA PHE A 146 -3.83 -4.59 -11.23
C PHE A 146 -2.82 -5.73 -11.02
N ASP A 147 -2.82 -6.70 -11.91
CA ASP A 147 -1.68 -7.63 -11.98
C ASP A 147 -0.42 -6.92 -12.54
N THR A 148 0.75 -7.49 -12.31
CA THR A 148 2.04 -6.90 -12.71
C THR A 148 2.17 -6.63 -14.21
N LYS A 149 1.36 -7.31 -15.04
CA LYS A 149 1.33 -7.16 -16.50
C LYS A 149 0.29 -6.13 -16.96
N GLY A 150 -0.53 -5.58 -16.05
CA GLY A 150 -1.61 -4.65 -16.37
C GLY A 150 -2.72 -5.27 -17.24
N LYS A 151 -2.80 -6.61 -17.31
CA LYS A 151 -3.80 -7.31 -18.13
C LYS A 151 -5.08 -7.61 -17.38
N ARG A 152 -5.01 -7.73 -16.06
CA ARG A 152 -6.13 -8.05 -15.18
C ARG A 152 -6.23 -6.99 -14.08
N ILE A 153 -7.45 -6.71 -13.68
CA ILE A 153 -7.77 -5.92 -12.50
C ILE A 153 -8.67 -6.75 -11.60
N ALA A 154 -8.41 -6.73 -10.30
CA ALA A 154 -9.25 -7.38 -9.31
C ALA A 154 -9.78 -6.36 -8.32
N ALA A 155 -10.99 -6.61 -7.82
CA ALA A 155 -11.66 -5.80 -6.81
C ALA A 155 -12.19 -6.68 -5.68
N SER A 156 -11.93 -6.29 -4.42
CA SER A 156 -12.55 -6.89 -3.24
C SER A 156 -13.89 -6.22 -2.93
N HIS A 157 -14.81 -6.98 -2.38
CA HIS A 157 -16.15 -6.53 -1.99
C HIS A 157 -16.74 -7.49 -0.94
N TYR A 158 -17.95 -7.25 -0.47
CA TYR A 158 -18.63 -8.20 0.40
C TYR A 158 -18.87 -9.54 -0.31
N ASN A 159 -18.57 -10.64 0.37
CA ASN A 159 -18.60 -12.03 -0.09
C ASN A 159 -17.59 -12.41 -1.18
N GLY A 160 -16.46 -11.69 -1.28
CA GLY A 160 -15.37 -12.16 -2.11
C GLY A 160 -14.64 -11.10 -2.92
N ALA A 161 -14.20 -11.50 -4.10
CA ALA A 161 -13.51 -10.65 -5.06
C ALA A 161 -13.95 -10.95 -6.49
N SER A 162 -13.83 -9.97 -7.36
CA SER A 162 -14.07 -10.09 -8.80
C SER A 162 -12.78 -9.81 -9.56
N LEU A 163 -12.50 -10.60 -10.60
CA LEU A 163 -11.37 -10.40 -11.49
C LEU A 163 -11.86 -10.17 -12.92
N TRP A 164 -11.28 -9.16 -13.57
CA TRP A 164 -11.62 -8.72 -14.91
C TRP A 164 -10.40 -8.68 -15.81
N PHE A 165 -10.59 -8.91 -17.11
CA PHE A 165 -9.55 -8.72 -18.11
C PHE A 165 -9.69 -7.34 -18.76
N VAL A 166 -8.69 -6.46 -18.58
CA VAL A 166 -8.75 -5.06 -18.99
C VAL A 166 -9.00 -4.88 -20.49
N GLN A 167 -8.37 -5.70 -21.33
CA GLN A 167 -8.47 -5.60 -22.78
C GLN A 167 -9.52 -6.53 -23.43
N ALA A 168 -10.32 -7.25 -22.63
CA ALA A 168 -11.35 -8.13 -23.18
C ALA A 168 -12.45 -7.29 -23.85
N LYS A 169 -12.94 -7.73 -25.01
CA LYS A 169 -14.06 -7.10 -25.73
C LYS A 169 -15.40 -7.24 -25.00
N VAL A 170 -15.55 -8.31 -24.23
CA VAL A 170 -16.73 -8.59 -23.42
C VAL A 170 -16.31 -8.66 -21.96
N ASP A 171 -17.03 -7.95 -21.10
CA ASP A 171 -16.73 -7.86 -19.69
C ASP A 171 -17.25 -9.09 -18.93
N ASN A 172 -16.52 -10.18 -19.04
CA ASN A 172 -16.80 -11.40 -18.29
C ASN A 172 -16.08 -11.34 -16.94
N VAL A 173 -16.86 -11.29 -15.86
CA VAL A 173 -16.34 -11.39 -14.50
C VAL A 173 -15.89 -12.81 -14.20
N ARG A 174 -14.77 -12.95 -13.48
CA ARG A 174 -14.40 -14.16 -12.77
C ARG A 174 -14.62 -13.93 -11.28
N PRO A 175 -15.71 -14.46 -10.70
CA PRO A 175 -15.97 -14.32 -9.28
C PRO A 175 -15.08 -15.28 -8.49
N TYR A 176 -14.62 -14.83 -7.34
CA TYR A 176 -13.92 -15.58 -6.33
C TYR A 176 -14.70 -15.40 -5.02
N GLU A 177 -15.55 -16.36 -4.71
CA GLU A 177 -16.53 -16.24 -3.63
C GLU A 177 -16.00 -16.79 -2.31
N TRP A 178 -16.18 -16.01 -1.27
CA TRP A 178 -16.00 -16.40 0.13
C TRP A 178 -16.79 -15.46 1.02
N LYS A 179 -17.53 -16.03 1.99
CA LYS A 179 -18.40 -15.25 2.89
C LYS A 179 -17.61 -14.28 3.75
N GLY A 180 -18.15 -13.10 3.99
CA GLY A 180 -17.60 -12.06 4.86
C GLY A 180 -17.21 -10.79 4.11
N SER A 181 -16.70 -9.82 4.84
CA SER A 181 -16.30 -8.53 4.30
C SER A 181 -14.81 -8.56 3.93
N HIS A 182 -14.52 -8.51 2.64
CA HIS A 182 -13.15 -8.44 2.12
C HIS A 182 -12.76 -6.98 1.94
N ILE A 183 -11.64 -6.55 2.53
CA ILE A 183 -11.24 -5.14 2.63
C ILE A 183 -10.07 -4.83 1.71
N GLY A 184 -8.90 -5.42 2.00
CA GLY A 184 -7.71 -5.26 1.17
C GLY A 184 -7.59 -6.36 0.13
N ILE A 185 -6.79 -6.13 -0.92
CA ILE A 185 -6.60 -7.08 -2.01
C ILE A 185 -5.17 -7.04 -2.56
N ALA A 186 -4.60 -8.19 -2.85
CA ALA A 186 -3.29 -8.33 -3.47
C ALA A 186 -3.27 -9.47 -4.50
N ILE A 187 -2.62 -9.26 -5.64
CA ILE A 187 -2.34 -10.29 -6.64
C ILE A 187 -0.88 -10.71 -6.50
N HIS A 188 -0.65 -12.02 -6.47
CA HIS A 188 0.70 -12.58 -6.52
C HIS A 188 1.46 -12.07 -7.76
N PRO A 189 2.74 -11.67 -7.66
CA PRO A 189 3.51 -11.12 -8.79
C PRO A 189 3.57 -12.01 -10.02
N GLY A 190 3.57 -13.35 -9.85
CA GLY A 190 3.44 -14.33 -10.94
C GLY A 190 2.04 -14.39 -11.55
N GLY A 191 1.06 -13.81 -10.91
CA GLY A 191 -0.34 -13.84 -11.35
C GLY A 191 -1.05 -15.16 -11.06
N ASP A 192 -0.59 -15.95 -10.09
CA ASP A 192 -1.08 -17.29 -9.79
C ASP A 192 -2.10 -17.33 -8.66
N ALA A 193 -2.10 -16.29 -7.79
CA ALA A 193 -2.99 -16.20 -6.64
C ALA A 193 -3.54 -14.80 -6.44
N LEU A 194 -4.72 -14.73 -5.85
CA LEU A 194 -5.39 -13.54 -5.35
C LEU A 194 -5.58 -13.72 -3.84
N VAL A 195 -5.28 -12.69 -3.05
CA VAL A 195 -5.46 -12.72 -1.60
C VAL A 195 -6.19 -11.46 -1.16
N THR A 196 -7.11 -11.62 -0.23
CA THR A 196 -7.83 -10.51 0.43
C THR A 196 -7.63 -10.56 1.94
N SER A 197 -7.54 -9.40 2.57
CA SER A 197 -7.74 -9.26 4.00
C SER A 197 -9.23 -9.10 4.31
N MET A 198 -9.65 -9.60 5.47
CA MET A 198 -11.05 -9.63 5.86
C MET A 198 -11.30 -8.77 7.11
N GLN A 199 -12.56 -8.36 7.29
CA GLN A 199 -13.02 -7.68 8.51
C GLN A 199 -12.75 -8.55 9.75
N GLU A 200 -12.94 -9.84 9.62
CA GLU A 200 -12.50 -10.87 10.54
C GLU A 200 -10.96 -10.94 10.51
N ASN A 201 -10.33 -11.38 11.60
CA ASN A 201 -8.87 -11.42 11.70
C ASN A 201 -8.24 -12.57 10.86
N ASP A 202 -8.64 -12.66 9.61
CA ASP A 202 -8.22 -13.71 8.66
C ASP A 202 -7.82 -13.09 7.32
N LEU A 203 -7.06 -13.86 6.55
CA LEU A 203 -6.86 -13.67 5.12
C LEU A 203 -7.51 -14.81 4.36
N HIS A 204 -8.09 -14.50 3.23
CA HIS A 204 -8.57 -15.50 2.29
C HIS A 204 -7.93 -15.33 0.93
N GLY A 205 -7.53 -16.42 0.31
CA GLY A 205 -6.90 -16.41 -1.00
C GLY A 205 -7.48 -17.47 -1.93
N TRP A 206 -7.23 -17.29 -3.21
CA TRP A 206 -7.62 -18.21 -4.27
C TRP A 206 -6.46 -18.42 -5.24
N ARG A 207 -6.23 -19.67 -5.60
CA ARG A 207 -5.38 -19.98 -6.75
C ARG A 207 -6.16 -19.65 -8.03
N LEU A 208 -5.61 -18.76 -8.86
CA LEU A 208 -6.36 -18.22 -10.00
C LEU A 208 -6.62 -19.22 -11.13
N ALA A 209 -5.86 -20.32 -11.19
CA ALA A 209 -6.02 -21.35 -12.20
C ALA A 209 -7.32 -22.15 -12.06
N ASP A 210 -7.70 -22.52 -10.85
CA ASP A 210 -8.80 -23.44 -10.55
C ASP A 210 -9.73 -22.96 -9.42
N GLY A 211 -9.48 -21.78 -8.83
CA GLY A 211 -10.28 -21.23 -7.73
C GLY A 211 -10.06 -21.93 -6.39
N HIS A 212 -9.01 -22.77 -6.24
CA HIS A 212 -8.74 -23.44 -4.98
C HIS A 212 -8.54 -22.44 -3.85
N ASN A 213 -9.29 -22.62 -2.76
CA ASN A 213 -9.30 -21.73 -1.60
C ASN A 213 -8.08 -21.93 -0.71
N MET A 214 -7.55 -20.82 -0.20
CA MET A 214 -6.43 -20.77 0.71
C MET A 214 -6.82 -19.89 1.90
N ARG A 215 -6.88 -20.45 3.10
CA ARG A 215 -7.17 -19.69 4.33
C ARG A 215 -5.91 -19.53 5.16
N MET A 216 -5.65 -18.31 5.57
CA MET A 216 -4.53 -17.92 6.44
C MET A 216 -5.12 -17.24 7.68
N SER A 217 -5.07 -17.90 8.83
CA SER A 217 -5.75 -17.51 10.07
C SER A 217 -4.81 -17.54 11.27
N GLY A 218 -5.32 -17.12 12.42
CA GLY A 218 -4.57 -17.12 13.67
C GLY A 218 -4.07 -15.73 14.11
N TYR A 219 -4.53 -14.68 13.45
CA TYR A 219 -4.16 -13.32 13.81
C TYR A 219 -4.91 -12.83 15.06
N PRO A 220 -4.19 -12.20 16.01
CA PRO A 220 -4.84 -11.57 17.17
C PRO A 220 -5.62 -10.32 16.82
N LYS A 221 -5.25 -9.62 15.74
CA LYS A 221 -5.93 -8.43 15.21
C LYS A 221 -6.18 -8.53 13.71
N GLN A 222 -7.01 -7.62 13.20
CA GLN A 222 -7.29 -7.48 11.78
C GLN A 222 -6.02 -7.19 10.98
N VAL A 223 -5.87 -7.89 9.86
CA VAL A 223 -4.78 -7.63 8.90
C VAL A 223 -5.16 -6.42 8.04
N LYS A 224 -4.58 -5.26 8.34
CA LYS A 224 -4.83 -4.00 7.62
C LYS A 224 -3.86 -3.76 6.47
N SER A 225 -2.70 -4.40 6.52
CA SER A 225 -1.63 -4.22 5.53
C SER A 225 -1.07 -5.57 5.12
N MET A 226 -0.95 -5.79 3.82
CA MET A 226 -0.35 -6.98 3.24
C MET A 226 0.30 -6.67 1.90
N ALA A 227 1.44 -7.27 1.63
CA ALA A 227 2.14 -7.11 0.35
C ALA A 227 2.99 -8.33 0.03
N PHE A 228 3.00 -8.74 -1.24
CA PHE A 228 3.91 -9.77 -1.71
C PHE A 228 5.34 -9.23 -1.82
N THR A 229 6.32 -10.05 -1.45
CA THR A 229 7.71 -9.78 -1.83
C THR A 229 7.86 -9.80 -3.35
N ARG A 230 8.87 -9.11 -3.87
CA ARG A 230 9.09 -8.95 -5.32
C ARG A 230 9.09 -10.28 -6.08
N ASN A 231 9.71 -11.29 -5.50
CA ASN A 231 9.82 -12.65 -6.10
C ASN A 231 8.56 -13.49 -5.89
N GLY A 232 7.56 -13.00 -5.19
CA GLY A 232 6.31 -13.70 -4.86
C GLY A 232 6.48 -14.84 -3.84
N ARG A 233 7.66 -15.06 -3.28
CA ARG A 233 7.89 -16.18 -2.36
C ARG A 233 7.15 -16.04 -1.05
N TRP A 234 6.93 -14.79 -0.61
CA TRP A 234 6.30 -14.47 0.66
C TRP A 234 5.21 -13.41 0.51
N LEU A 235 4.16 -13.56 1.30
CA LEU A 235 3.19 -12.52 1.56
C LEU A 235 3.45 -11.98 2.97
N ALA A 236 3.96 -10.76 3.07
CA ALA A 236 4.13 -10.06 4.33
C ALA A 236 2.79 -9.47 4.80
N THR A 237 2.49 -9.61 6.10
CA THR A 237 1.21 -9.18 6.66
C THR A 237 1.37 -8.56 8.04
N SER A 238 0.48 -7.64 8.38
CA SER A 238 0.28 -7.03 9.70
C SER A 238 -0.66 -7.85 10.58
N GLY A 239 -1.02 -7.36 11.76
CA GLY A 239 -2.06 -7.93 12.63
C GLY A 239 -1.57 -8.85 13.75
N ALA A 240 -0.25 -9.06 13.86
CA ALA A 240 0.42 -9.76 14.95
C ALA A 240 1.48 -8.87 15.61
N ASP A 241 2.09 -9.29 16.71
CA ASP A 241 3.21 -8.59 17.36
C ASP A 241 4.54 -8.76 16.62
N SER A 242 4.50 -9.37 15.43
CA SER A 242 5.59 -9.61 14.50
C SER A 242 5.11 -9.45 13.07
N ILE A 243 6.01 -9.22 12.12
CA ILE A 243 5.69 -9.32 10.70
C ILE A 243 5.51 -10.80 10.38
N VAL A 244 4.34 -11.19 9.90
CA VAL A 244 4.04 -12.57 9.52
C VAL A 244 4.24 -12.74 8.02
N LEU A 245 5.04 -13.74 7.62
CA LEU A 245 5.38 -14.05 6.24
C LEU A 245 4.78 -15.41 5.85
N TRP A 246 3.77 -15.40 5.00
CA TRP A 246 3.16 -16.62 4.47
C TRP A 246 3.92 -17.11 3.23
N PRO A 247 4.28 -18.41 3.16
CA PRO A 247 5.02 -18.97 2.04
C PRO A 247 4.11 -19.20 0.82
N PHE A 248 4.43 -18.56 -0.31
CA PHE A 248 3.72 -18.72 -1.57
C PHE A 248 4.50 -19.52 -2.64
N PHE A 249 5.58 -20.20 -2.26
CA PHE A 249 6.30 -21.13 -3.11
C PHE A 249 5.74 -22.56 -3.02
N GLY A 250 5.92 -23.38 -4.07
CA GLY A 250 5.50 -24.79 -4.07
C GLY A 250 4.00 -24.99 -3.88
N GLY A 251 3.16 -24.23 -4.58
CA GLY A 251 1.71 -24.41 -4.61
C GLY A 251 0.91 -23.58 -3.60
N GLY A 252 1.53 -22.62 -2.92
CA GLY A 252 0.86 -21.70 -2.01
C GLY A 252 1.08 -22.03 -0.52
N PRO A 253 0.38 -21.31 0.39
CA PRO A 253 0.62 -21.38 1.83
C PRO A 253 0.05 -22.64 2.51
N MET A 254 -0.86 -23.36 1.85
CA MET A 254 -1.57 -24.47 2.50
C MET A 254 -0.64 -25.60 2.94
N GLY A 255 -0.79 -25.97 4.22
CA GLY A 255 0.05 -27.01 4.84
C GLY A 255 1.46 -26.57 5.21
N LYS A 256 1.78 -25.28 5.11
CA LYS A 256 3.08 -24.71 5.47
C LYS A 256 2.88 -23.64 6.55
N PRO A 257 3.67 -23.66 7.63
CA PRO A 257 3.61 -22.62 8.64
C PRO A 257 4.15 -21.30 8.09
N PRO A 258 3.61 -20.16 8.53
CA PRO A 258 4.25 -18.87 8.30
C PRO A 258 5.54 -18.77 9.12
N ILE A 259 6.40 -17.83 8.75
CA ILE A 259 7.51 -17.41 9.60
C ILE A 259 7.22 -16.01 10.14
N GLU A 260 7.77 -15.72 11.31
CA GLU A 260 7.61 -14.44 11.99
C GLU A 260 8.97 -13.76 12.14
N ILE A 261 9.01 -12.46 11.79
CA ILE A 261 10.22 -11.63 11.88
C ILE A 261 9.90 -10.31 12.59
N ALA A 262 10.94 -9.64 13.13
CA ALA A 262 10.83 -8.33 13.78
C ALA A 262 9.72 -8.27 14.85
N ARG A 263 9.77 -9.18 15.82
CA ARG A 263 8.81 -9.21 16.93
C ARG A 263 9.04 -8.04 17.90
N LEU A 264 7.97 -7.32 18.22
CA LEU A 264 7.94 -6.28 19.24
C LEU A 264 6.83 -6.59 20.27
N PRO A 265 7.15 -7.25 21.40
CA PRO A 265 6.16 -7.64 22.36
C PRO A 265 5.36 -6.46 22.92
N GLY A 266 4.03 -6.60 22.96
CA GLY A 266 3.11 -5.57 23.46
C GLY A 266 2.58 -4.61 22.40
N PHE A 267 3.14 -4.59 21.18
CA PHE A 267 2.66 -3.75 20.09
C PHE A 267 2.43 -4.58 18.83
N PHE A 268 1.37 -4.28 18.08
CA PHE A 268 1.04 -5.00 16.86
C PHE A 268 1.58 -4.27 15.63
N VAL A 269 1.98 -5.05 14.65
CA VAL A 269 2.32 -4.53 13.30
C VAL A 269 1.05 -3.98 12.67
N SER A 270 1.09 -2.74 12.24
CA SER A 270 -0.02 -2.02 11.58
C SER A 270 0.19 -1.86 10.08
N ALA A 271 1.44 -1.72 9.64
CA ALA A 271 1.80 -1.55 8.24
C ALA A 271 3.02 -2.41 7.87
N VAL A 272 3.03 -2.97 6.66
CA VAL A 272 4.17 -3.73 6.11
C VAL A 272 4.47 -3.28 4.69
N CYS A 273 5.75 -3.23 4.34
CA CYS A 273 6.20 -2.95 2.98
C CYS A 273 7.48 -3.74 2.67
N PRO A 274 7.43 -4.75 1.79
CA PRO A 274 8.63 -5.40 1.29
C PRO A 274 9.49 -4.47 0.43
N ASN A 275 10.80 -4.54 0.60
CA ASN A 275 11.72 -3.81 -0.27
C ASN A 275 11.65 -4.38 -1.71
N PRO A 276 11.59 -3.53 -2.75
CA PRO A 276 11.45 -4.00 -4.13
C PRO A 276 12.73 -4.58 -4.74
N LYS A 277 13.86 -4.53 -4.05
CA LYS A 277 15.16 -5.03 -4.54
C LYS A 277 15.77 -6.10 -3.66
N GLU A 278 15.65 -5.98 -2.35
CA GLU A 278 16.31 -6.80 -1.35
C GLU A 278 15.30 -7.64 -0.57
N ASP A 279 15.75 -8.72 0.03
CA ASP A 279 14.92 -9.59 0.87
C ASP A 279 14.76 -8.96 2.28
N ILE A 280 14.24 -7.73 2.31
CA ILE A 280 13.96 -6.92 3.51
C ILE A 280 12.47 -6.56 3.53
N VAL A 281 11.89 -6.56 4.71
CA VAL A 281 10.54 -6.02 4.93
C VAL A 281 10.60 -4.91 5.97
N ALA A 282 9.98 -3.78 5.67
CA ALA A 282 9.68 -2.73 6.64
C ALA A 282 8.38 -3.09 7.38
N GLY A 283 8.40 -3.01 8.71
CA GLY A 283 7.24 -3.18 9.58
C GLY A 283 7.05 -2.00 10.50
N GLY A 284 5.89 -1.36 10.40
CA GLY A 284 5.48 -0.28 11.29
C GLY A 284 4.50 -0.78 12.34
N PHE A 285 4.63 -0.31 13.56
CA PHE A 285 3.88 -0.76 14.73
C PHE A 285 2.88 0.27 15.24
N GLU A 286 1.99 -0.15 16.12
CA GLU A 286 0.94 0.69 16.70
C GLU A 286 1.48 1.79 17.64
N ASP A 287 2.70 1.64 18.17
CA ASP A 287 3.35 2.68 18.97
C ASP A 287 4.11 3.73 18.12
N GLY A 288 4.25 3.49 16.82
CA GLY A 288 5.03 4.32 15.89
C GLY A 288 6.46 3.83 15.65
N THR A 289 6.86 2.71 16.25
CA THR A 289 8.13 2.04 15.93
C THR A 289 8.12 1.55 14.48
N LEU A 290 9.22 1.75 13.78
CA LEU A 290 9.44 1.26 12.42
C LEU A 290 10.75 0.47 12.36
N LEU A 291 10.67 -0.78 11.92
CA LEU A 291 11.79 -1.71 11.82
C LEU A 291 12.00 -2.16 10.37
N LEU A 292 13.25 -2.35 9.97
CA LEU A 292 13.64 -3.11 8.78
C LEU A 292 14.11 -4.49 9.20
N ALA A 293 13.57 -5.54 8.61
CA ALA A 293 13.91 -6.93 8.92
C ALA A 293 14.30 -7.71 7.67
N GLU A 294 15.42 -8.42 7.74
CA GLU A 294 15.89 -9.30 6.65
C GLU A 294 15.10 -10.62 6.66
N ILE A 295 14.66 -11.07 5.48
CA ILE A 295 14.04 -12.38 5.27
C ILE A 295 15.16 -13.39 5.04
N GLY A 296 15.49 -14.19 6.04
CA GLY A 296 16.53 -15.19 5.91
C GLY A 296 16.58 -16.14 7.09
N GLY A 297 17.19 -17.32 6.89
CA GLY A 297 17.41 -18.28 7.98
C GLY A 297 18.54 -17.83 8.90
N GLY A 298 18.42 -18.11 10.20
CA GLY A 298 19.44 -17.81 11.21
C GLY A 298 19.15 -16.56 12.01
N ASP A 299 20.18 -15.84 12.41
CA ASP A 299 20.05 -14.61 13.20
C ASP A 299 19.40 -13.52 12.36
N GLN A 300 18.16 -13.18 12.67
CA GLN A 300 17.43 -12.13 11.99
C GLN A 300 18.11 -10.78 12.23
N ARG A 301 18.51 -10.12 11.16
CA ARG A 301 18.97 -8.75 11.24
C ARG A 301 17.74 -7.84 11.26
N VAL A 302 17.54 -7.18 12.39
CA VAL A 302 16.50 -6.16 12.56
C VAL A 302 17.18 -4.83 12.85
N LEU A 303 16.84 -3.83 12.04
CA LEU A 303 17.41 -2.49 12.14
C LEU A 303 16.30 -1.48 12.46
N PRO A 304 16.37 -0.75 13.57
CA PRO A 304 15.40 0.28 13.89
C PRO A 304 15.59 1.50 12.96
N VAL A 305 14.51 1.86 12.28
CA VAL A 305 14.41 3.12 11.54
C VAL A 305 14.12 4.23 12.53
N CYS A 306 13.11 4.03 13.39
CA CYS A 306 12.75 4.89 14.49
C CYS A 306 12.00 4.11 15.57
N THR A 307 12.01 4.61 16.80
CA THR A 307 11.16 4.13 17.91
C THR A 307 9.86 4.91 17.99
N GLY A 308 8.92 4.44 18.80
CA GLY A 308 7.60 5.06 18.97
C GLY A 308 7.60 6.39 19.73
N GLN A 309 8.71 6.78 20.34
CA GLN A 309 8.84 8.00 21.11
C GLN A 309 9.71 9.04 20.41
N THR A 310 9.33 10.31 20.55
CA THR A 310 10.13 11.46 20.11
C THR A 310 10.23 12.47 21.24
N ASP A 311 11.11 13.47 21.13
CA ASP A 311 11.18 14.60 22.05
C ASP A 311 9.85 15.38 22.13
N ASN A 312 9.02 15.27 21.10
CA ASN A 312 7.72 15.95 20.97
C ASN A 312 6.52 15.04 21.29
N GLY A 313 6.74 13.87 21.92
CA GLY A 313 5.70 12.90 22.28
C GLY A 313 5.68 11.64 21.42
N ALA A 314 4.60 10.84 21.52
CA ALA A 314 4.46 9.62 20.76
C ALA A 314 4.25 9.88 19.26
N ARG A 315 4.83 9.04 18.39
CA ARG A 315 4.59 9.07 16.94
C ARG A 315 3.21 8.57 16.58
N GLY A 316 2.62 7.71 17.40
CA GLY A 316 1.36 7.02 17.09
C GLY A 316 1.52 5.94 16.03
N ARG A 317 0.44 5.20 15.79
CA ARG A 317 0.43 4.06 14.88
C ARG A 317 0.92 4.41 13.48
N VAL A 318 1.86 3.62 12.95
CA VAL A 318 2.28 3.72 11.54
C VAL A 318 1.11 3.31 10.64
N THR A 319 0.70 4.21 9.77
CA THR A 319 -0.45 4.01 8.86
C THR A 319 -0.05 3.46 7.51
N SER A 320 1.08 3.89 6.99
CA SER A 320 1.54 3.55 5.64
C SER A 320 3.06 3.65 5.53
N ILE A 321 3.65 2.78 4.69
CA ILE A 321 5.08 2.71 4.40
C ILE A 321 5.26 2.52 2.89
N ALA A 322 6.21 3.19 2.29
CA ALA A 322 6.60 2.96 0.90
C ALA A 322 8.11 3.04 0.70
N PHE A 323 8.64 2.18 -0.15
CA PHE A 323 9.99 2.30 -0.71
C PHE A 323 9.95 2.97 -2.07
N THR A 324 11.04 3.64 -2.46
CA THR A 324 11.27 3.96 -3.86
C THR A 324 11.46 2.68 -4.68
N PRO A 325 11.18 2.66 -6.00
CA PRO A 325 11.30 1.47 -6.85
C PRO A 325 12.71 0.85 -6.87
N GLN A 326 13.73 1.65 -6.55
CA GLN A 326 15.13 1.21 -6.42
C GLN A 326 15.46 0.66 -5.02
N GLY A 327 14.53 0.75 -4.04
CA GLY A 327 14.74 0.30 -2.66
C GLY A 327 15.62 1.20 -1.81
N GLY A 328 16.20 2.27 -2.39
CA GLY A 328 17.20 3.11 -1.74
C GLY A 328 16.64 4.29 -0.95
N ALA A 329 15.34 4.42 -0.77
CA ALA A 329 14.72 5.35 0.16
C ALA A 329 13.38 4.81 0.65
N LEU A 330 12.97 5.25 1.84
CA LEU A 330 11.74 4.89 2.51
C LEU A 330 11.03 6.15 2.98
N ILE A 331 9.70 6.15 2.88
CA ILE A 331 8.79 7.13 3.48
C ILE A 331 7.76 6.39 4.33
N PHE A 332 7.37 6.97 5.45
CA PHE A 332 6.29 6.44 6.30
C PHE A 332 5.45 7.57 6.90
N GLY A 333 4.19 7.24 7.19
CA GLY A 333 3.25 8.13 7.85
C GLY A 333 2.65 7.51 9.10
N THR A 334 2.17 8.35 10.02
CA THR A 334 1.51 7.92 11.26
C THR A 334 0.16 8.57 11.45
N GLU A 335 -0.67 7.98 12.33
CA GLU A 335 -1.99 8.52 12.68
C GLU A 335 -1.92 9.82 13.49
N GLU A 336 -0.77 10.11 14.12
CA GLU A 336 -0.51 11.36 14.83
C GLU A 336 0.10 12.45 13.93
N GLY A 337 0.08 12.25 12.60
CA GLY A 337 0.52 13.23 11.61
C GLY A 337 2.04 13.29 11.40
N THR A 338 2.82 12.36 11.95
CA THR A 338 4.26 12.33 11.65
C THR A 338 4.50 11.74 10.26
N LEU A 339 5.14 12.50 9.40
CA LEU A 339 5.70 12.05 8.13
C LEU A 339 7.21 11.95 8.26
N GLY A 340 7.77 10.78 7.98
CA GLY A 340 9.21 10.54 8.05
C GLY A 340 9.77 9.94 6.76
N THR A 341 11.01 10.27 6.47
CA THR A 341 11.77 9.75 5.32
C THR A 341 13.15 9.29 5.74
N VAL A 342 13.70 8.30 5.06
CA VAL A 342 15.05 7.79 5.28
C VAL A 342 15.72 7.46 3.96
N ASP A 343 16.96 7.92 3.80
CA ASP A 343 17.85 7.55 2.71
C ASP A 343 18.59 6.26 3.07
N LEU A 344 18.27 5.19 2.35
CA LEU A 344 18.86 3.85 2.52
C LEU A 344 19.96 3.56 1.49
N SER A 345 20.27 4.50 0.60
CA SER A 345 21.36 4.31 -0.36
C SER A 345 22.67 4.11 0.40
N ALA A 346 23.55 3.21 -0.13
CA ALA A 346 24.86 3.01 0.45
C ALA A 346 25.59 4.35 0.58
N ALA A 347 26.32 4.54 1.69
CA ALA A 347 27.19 5.71 1.80
C ALA A 347 28.25 5.59 0.69
N SER A 348 28.20 6.55 -0.25
CA SER A 348 29.20 6.70 -1.30
C SER A 348 30.55 7.11 -0.72
#